data_c9c5747ee3437ca081decca59a670f95
#
_entry.id   c9c5747ee3437ca081decca59a670f95
#
_cell.length_a   1.000
_cell.length_b   1.000
_cell.length_c   1.000
_cell.angle_alpha   90.00
_cell.angle_beta   90.00
_cell.angle_gamma   90.00
#
_symmetry.space_group_name_H-M   'P 1'
#
loop_
_entity.id
_entity.type
_entity.pdbx_description
1 polymer ?
#
loop_
_entity_poly.entity_id
_entity_poly.type
_entity_poly.pdbx_seq_one_letter_code
_entity_poly.pdbx_strand_id
1 'polypeptide(L)'
;MRDRRTEVKSRKRRLCTRLMAVILGAGIAAAAVTGCGVRQEEPDDGKLKIVTTIFPQYDFVRAIAGGTGAVNVRMLLSPGEEVHSYEPTPLDIKEIQNCDLFIYVGAENDVWVDRILENMGDKRPETLRLVDLTETVAEESVEGMMEEKGHDHEESREEEADEHVWTSPVKAAEITEAIAQKMAELDPANADDYLANAQDYEAKILDLDAQFRQIAENAERKILVFGDRFPIRYFAEGYGLDYFAAFPGCSSESEPSASTLAFLIDKVREEEIPVVFSIEFSNGNIARAICESTGAVQRTYNSCHNVTKEQMENGATYVSLMSENLEAVREALGKGAKK
;
A
#
# COMPACT_ATOMS: atom_id res chain seq x y z
N MET A 1 93.04 9.53 -14.53
CA MET A 1 92.33 9.83 -13.27
C MET A 1 90.79 9.84 -13.56
N ARG A 2 90.08 8.74 -13.31
CA ARG A 2 88.62 8.63 -13.51
C ARG A 2 87.89 9.22 -12.27
N ASP A 3 87.02 10.15 -12.54
CA ASP A 3 86.40 11.05 -11.59
C ASP A 3 85.53 10.31 -10.55
N ARG A 4 85.99 10.30 -9.29
CA ARG A 4 85.25 9.75 -8.14
C ARG A 4 83.93 10.42 -7.88
N ARG A 5 83.61 11.57 -8.50
CA ARG A 5 82.39 12.27 -8.33
C ARG A 5 81.20 11.66 -9.10
N THR A 6 81.46 10.97 -10.20
CA THR A 6 80.39 10.31 -11.02
C THR A 6 79.89 9.01 -10.37
N GLU A 7 80.77 8.24 -9.65
CA GLU A 7 80.36 7.02 -8.95
C GLU A 7 79.49 7.29 -7.71
N VAL A 8 79.78 8.35 -6.97
CA VAL A 8 78.96 8.72 -5.78
C VAL A 8 77.59 9.22 -6.19
N LYS A 9 77.43 9.94 -7.32
CA LYS A 9 76.10 10.36 -7.85
C LYS A 9 75.28 9.18 -8.33
N SER A 10 75.85 8.18 -8.93
CA SER A 10 75.19 6.97 -9.40
C SER A 10 74.67 6.11 -8.25
N ARG A 11 75.44 5.97 -7.17
CA ARG A 11 75.02 5.21 -5.96
C ARG A 11 73.86 5.92 -5.21
N LYS A 12 73.92 7.23 -5.07
CA LYS A 12 72.83 8.01 -4.45
C LYS A 12 71.52 7.97 -5.27
N ARG A 13 71.58 8.01 -6.60
CA ARG A 13 70.40 7.82 -7.46
C ARG A 13 69.77 6.45 -7.35
N ARG A 14 70.61 5.37 -7.31
CA ARG A 14 70.07 4.01 -7.15
C ARG A 14 69.46 3.73 -5.75
N LEU A 15 69.99 4.40 -4.72
CA LEU A 15 69.46 4.30 -3.36
C LEU A 15 68.12 5.04 -3.24
N CYS A 16 68.01 6.26 -3.82
CA CYS A 16 66.71 6.98 -3.85
C CYS A 16 65.65 6.27 -4.66
N THR A 17 66.02 5.65 -5.81
CA THR A 17 65.04 4.88 -6.62
C THR A 17 64.54 3.62 -5.93
N ARG A 18 65.42 2.95 -5.14
CA ARG A 18 65.03 1.79 -4.35
C ARG A 18 64.20 2.14 -3.11
N LEU A 19 64.46 3.28 -2.46
CA LEU A 19 63.61 3.77 -1.38
C LEU A 19 62.23 4.22 -1.88
N MET A 20 62.15 4.89 -3.04
CA MET A 20 60.84 5.26 -3.64
C MET A 20 60.03 4.03 -4.06
N ALA A 21 60.67 2.98 -4.58
CA ALA A 21 59.99 1.74 -4.96
C ALA A 21 59.43 0.97 -3.74
N VAL A 22 60.12 1.01 -2.59
CA VAL A 22 59.65 0.37 -1.35
C VAL A 22 58.51 1.16 -0.71
N ILE A 23 58.50 2.50 -0.77
CA ILE A 23 57.39 3.35 -0.27
C ILE A 23 56.17 3.23 -1.14
N LEU A 24 56.33 3.12 -2.48
CA LEU A 24 55.17 2.89 -3.38
C LEU A 24 54.59 1.48 -3.21
N GLY A 25 55.38 0.47 -2.97
CA GLY A 25 54.96 -0.93 -2.71
C GLY A 25 54.21 -1.08 -1.37
N ALA A 26 54.63 -0.35 -0.33
CA ALA A 26 53.94 -0.35 0.97
C ALA A 26 52.63 0.42 0.96
N GLY A 27 52.47 1.48 0.13
CA GLY A 27 51.25 2.24 -0.06
C GLY A 27 50.14 1.45 -0.80
N ILE A 28 50.55 0.58 -1.75
CA ILE A 28 49.57 -0.25 -2.51
C ILE A 28 49.12 -1.47 -1.66
N ALA A 29 49.97 -2.00 -0.80
CA ALA A 29 49.62 -3.11 0.10
C ALA A 29 48.68 -2.64 1.25
N ALA A 30 48.75 -1.39 1.70
CA ALA A 30 47.86 -0.83 2.70
C ALA A 30 46.45 -0.46 2.13
N ALA A 31 46.37 -0.19 0.82
CA ALA A 31 45.10 0.08 0.16
C ALA A 31 44.25 -1.17 -0.18
N ALA A 32 44.91 -2.37 -0.17
CA ALA A 32 44.23 -3.65 -0.46
C ALA A 32 43.58 -4.31 0.77
N VAL A 33 43.78 -3.79 1.97
CA VAL A 33 43.18 -4.35 3.21
C VAL A 33 41.98 -3.56 3.72
N THR A 34 41.67 -2.37 3.12
CA THR A 34 40.50 -1.58 3.46
C THR A 34 39.30 -1.85 2.57
N GLY A 35 39.28 -2.93 1.81
CA GLY A 35 38.20 -3.31 0.89
C GLY A 35 37.17 -4.29 1.44
N CYS A 36 37.19 -4.65 2.72
CA CYS A 36 36.04 -5.21 3.40
C CYS A 36 35.25 -4.02 3.96
N GLY A 37 34.29 -3.52 3.18
CA GLY A 37 33.27 -2.64 3.69
C GLY A 37 32.52 -3.39 4.80
N VAL A 38 32.94 -3.19 6.03
CA VAL A 38 32.05 -3.35 7.18
C VAL A 38 30.98 -2.30 6.93
N ARG A 39 29.85 -2.74 6.36
CA ARG A 39 28.64 -1.96 6.30
C ARG A 39 28.35 -1.63 7.77
N GLN A 40 28.57 -0.39 8.17
CA GLN A 40 28.13 0.07 9.48
C GLN A 40 26.62 -0.19 9.51
N GLU A 41 26.19 -1.08 10.38
CA GLU A 41 24.81 -1.09 10.83
C GLU A 41 24.55 0.34 11.28
N GLU A 42 23.50 0.97 10.74
CA GLU A 42 23.13 2.29 11.21
C GLU A 42 22.90 2.19 12.73
N PRO A 43 23.40 3.15 13.52
CA PRO A 43 23.20 3.12 14.95
C PRO A 43 21.71 3.00 15.22
N ASP A 44 21.31 2.05 16.05
CA ASP A 44 19.94 1.95 16.51
C ASP A 44 19.55 3.28 17.16
N ASP A 45 18.61 3.99 16.53
CA ASP A 45 18.14 5.30 17.01
C ASP A 45 17.11 5.17 18.14
N GLY A 46 16.88 3.93 18.61
CA GLY A 46 15.97 3.60 19.70
C GLY A 46 14.49 3.79 19.38
N LYS A 47 14.15 3.93 18.09
CA LYS A 47 12.77 4.08 17.64
C LYS A 47 12.16 2.75 17.26
N LEU A 48 10.85 2.63 17.49
CA LEU A 48 10.07 1.50 17.00
C LEU A 48 10.05 1.51 15.46
N LYS A 49 10.59 0.47 14.83
CA LYS A 49 10.69 0.31 13.38
C LYS A 49 9.50 -0.48 12.87
N ILE A 50 8.66 0.16 12.08
CA ILE A 50 7.46 -0.46 11.51
C ILE A 50 7.56 -0.47 9.99
N VAL A 51 7.28 -1.62 9.38
CA VAL A 51 7.16 -1.77 7.93
C VAL A 51 5.71 -2.11 7.60
N THR A 52 5.18 -1.47 6.56
CA THR A 52 3.81 -1.70 6.07
C THR A 52 3.83 -2.02 4.59
N THR A 53 2.86 -2.78 4.08
CA THR A 53 2.77 -3.08 2.65
C THR A 53 2.18 -1.91 1.87
N ILE A 54 1.04 -1.38 2.28
CA ILE A 54 0.25 -0.38 1.53
C ILE A 54 -0.08 0.88 2.36
N PHE A 55 -0.70 1.86 1.71
CA PHE A 55 -0.94 3.19 2.26
C PHE A 55 -1.84 3.22 3.51
N PRO A 56 -2.97 2.51 3.63
CA PRO A 56 -3.82 2.62 4.82
C PRO A 56 -3.07 2.30 6.11
N GLN A 57 -2.33 1.20 6.13
CA GLN A 57 -1.52 0.79 7.29
C GLN A 57 -0.45 1.84 7.63
N TYR A 58 0.22 2.36 6.61
CA TYR A 58 1.22 3.41 6.76
C TYR A 58 0.63 4.68 7.39
N ASP A 59 -0.55 5.09 6.93
CA ASP A 59 -1.22 6.28 7.44
C ASP A 59 -1.73 6.07 8.87
N PHE A 60 -2.30 4.90 9.19
CA PHE A 60 -2.73 4.56 10.55
C PHE A 60 -1.56 4.60 11.52
N VAL A 61 -0.43 3.98 11.18
CA VAL A 61 0.79 4.04 12.01
C VAL A 61 1.25 5.49 12.20
N ARG A 62 1.25 6.32 11.14
CA ARG A 62 1.62 7.74 11.23
C ARG A 62 0.70 8.52 12.16
N ALA A 63 -0.60 8.28 12.05
CA ALA A 63 -1.60 8.92 12.90
C ALA A 63 -1.40 8.54 14.38
N ILE A 64 -1.21 7.24 14.65
CA ILE A 64 -0.95 6.70 15.99
C ILE A 64 0.37 7.21 16.55
N ALA A 65 1.44 7.23 15.77
CA ALA A 65 2.73 7.76 16.21
C ALA A 65 2.66 9.25 16.56
N GLY A 66 1.79 10.01 15.87
CA GLY A 66 1.58 11.44 16.11
C GLY A 66 2.90 12.21 16.13
N GLY A 67 3.07 13.11 17.11
CA GLY A 67 4.26 13.91 17.32
C GLY A 67 5.30 13.31 18.26
N THR A 68 5.22 12.02 18.65
CA THR A 68 6.12 11.39 19.63
C THR A 68 7.58 11.36 19.16
N GLY A 69 7.80 11.23 17.83
CA GLY A 69 9.14 11.06 17.27
C GLY A 69 9.77 9.70 17.59
N ALA A 70 9.00 8.76 18.18
CA ALA A 70 9.46 7.46 18.68
C ALA A 70 9.33 6.34 17.61
N VAL A 71 8.77 6.61 16.44
CA VAL A 71 8.48 5.62 15.40
C VAL A 71 9.17 5.96 14.08
N ASN A 72 9.76 4.96 13.46
CA ASN A 72 10.18 4.98 12.06
C ASN A 72 9.25 4.05 11.27
N VAL A 73 8.36 4.60 10.46
CA VAL A 73 7.48 3.81 9.60
C VAL A 73 7.94 3.88 8.15
N ARG A 74 7.94 2.73 7.47
CA ARG A 74 8.22 2.60 6.04
C ARG A 74 7.09 1.84 5.35
N MET A 75 6.59 2.39 4.25
CA MET A 75 5.71 1.71 3.31
C MET A 75 6.54 1.04 2.21
N LEU A 76 6.25 -0.21 1.90
CA LEU A 76 6.95 -0.96 0.85
C LEU A 76 6.50 -0.52 -0.54
N LEU A 77 5.21 -0.44 -0.76
CA LEU A 77 4.65 0.03 -2.03
C LEU A 77 4.98 1.51 -2.22
N SER A 78 5.70 1.86 -3.28
CA SER A 78 6.04 3.26 -3.56
C SER A 78 4.81 4.06 -3.99
N PRO A 79 4.72 5.35 -3.64
CA PRO A 79 3.62 6.19 -4.12
C PRO A 79 3.48 6.19 -5.64
N GLY A 80 2.29 5.85 -6.13
CA GLY A 80 1.97 5.74 -7.55
C GLY A 80 2.20 4.37 -8.17
N GLU A 81 2.65 3.39 -7.41
CA GLU A 81 2.77 1.99 -7.87
C GLU A 81 1.44 1.24 -7.71
N GLU A 82 1.21 0.29 -8.60
CA GLU A 82 0.03 -0.59 -8.58
C GLU A 82 0.28 -1.77 -7.63
N VAL A 83 -0.65 -2.00 -6.70
CA VAL A 83 -0.51 -3.01 -5.64
C VAL A 83 -0.48 -4.44 -6.18
N HIS A 84 -1.36 -4.77 -7.15
CA HIS A 84 -1.49 -6.13 -7.70
C HIS A 84 -0.29 -6.60 -8.54
N SER A 85 0.62 -5.69 -8.90
CA SER A 85 1.87 -6.01 -9.59
C SER A 85 3.11 -5.89 -8.71
N TYR A 86 2.94 -5.69 -7.41
CA TYR A 86 4.05 -5.51 -6.50
C TYR A 86 4.81 -6.82 -6.23
N GLU A 87 6.11 -6.80 -6.43
CA GLU A 87 7.02 -7.87 -6.05
C GLU A 87 8.10 -7.33 -5.10
N PRO A 88 8.31 -7.96 -3.92
CA PRO A 88 9.28 -7.47 -2.96
C PRO A 88 10.70 -7.56 -3.48
N THR A 89 11.45 -6.48 -3.33
CA THR A 89 12.88 -6.46 -3.66
C THR A 89 13.72 -7.09 -2.53
N PRO A 90 14.99 -7.48 -2.79
CA PRO A 90 15.89 -7.92 -1.71
C PRO A 90 16.09 -6.87 -0.60
N LEU A 91 15.90 -5.58 -0.92
CA LEU A 91 15.95 -4.52 0.07
C LEU A 91 14.71 -4.55 0.97
N ASP A 92 13.53 -4.75 0.41
CA ASP A 92 12.28 -4.83 1.17
C ASP A 92 12.30 -6.03 2.13
N ILE A 93 12.78 -7.19 1.67
CA ILE A 93 12.98 -8.36 2.53
C ILE A 93 13.91 -8.04 3.71
N LYS A 94 14.99 -7.27 3.47
CA LYS A 94 15.90 -6.85 4.52
C LYS A 94 15.27 -5.87 5.50
N GLU A 95 14.44 -4.94 5.01
CA GLU A 95 13.70 -4.00 5.87
C GLU A 95 12.72 -4.75 6.76
N ILE A 96 11.98 -5.71 6.20
CA ILE A 96 11.08 -6.59 6.98
C ILE A 96 11.86 -7.37 8.04
N GLN A 97 13.04 -7.93 7.72
CA GLN A 97 13.87 -8.66 8.69
C GLN A 97 14.40 -7.79 9.84
N ASN A 98 14.50 -6.50 9.64
CA ASN A 98 15.10 -5.57 10.61
C ASN A 98 14.07 -4.65 11.29
N CYS A 99 12.77 -4.81 11.01
CA CYS A 99 11.74 -4.08 11.71
C CYS A 99 11.30 -4.80 13.00
N ASP A 100 10.68 -4.05 13.89
CA ASP A 100 10.08 -4.57 15.12
C ASP A 100 8.67 -5.08 14.88
N LEU A 101 7.95 -4.43 13.93
CA LEU A 101 6.58 -4.79 13.54
C LEU A 101 6.43 -4.71 12.03
N PHE A 102 5.90 -5.78 11.43
CA PHE A 102 5.50 -5.83 10.03
C PHE A 102 3.97 -5.93 9.92
N ILE A 103 3.35 -4.94 9.25
CA ILE A 103 1.91 -4.88 9.04
C ILE A 103 1.62 -5.11 7.57
N TYR A 104 0.80 -6.11 7.27
CA TYR A 104 0.43 -6.47 5.91
C TYR A 104 -1.05 -6.83 5.82
N VAL A 105 -1.61 -6.86 4.61
CA VAL A 105 -3.04 -7.13 4.42
C VAL A 105 -3.36 -8.59 4.72
N GLY A 106 -2.62 -9.49 4.13
CA GLY A 106 -2.97 -10.90 4.02
C GLY A 106 -3.88 -11.18 2.82
N ALA A 107 -4.24 -12.44 2.60
CA ALA A 107 -4.95 -12.91 1.41
C ALA A 107 -4.11 -12.80 0.11
N GLU A 108 -4.74 -12.64 -1.06
CA GLU A 108 -4.15 -12.92 -2.36
C GLU A 108 -2.93 -12.03 -2.69
N ASN A 109 -3.01 -10.74 -2.41
CA ASN A 109 -1.92 -9.81 -2.73
C ASN A 109 -0.65 -10.01 -1.90
N ASP A 110 -0.79 -10.65 -0.75
CA ASP A 110 0.31 -10.84 0.19
C ASP A 110 0.79 -12.31 0.32
N VAL A 111 0.43 -13.20 -0.62
CA VAL A 111 0.87 -14.62 -0.64
C VAL A 111 2.41 -14.76 -0.58
N TRP A 112 3.13 -13.78 -1.11
CA TRP A 112 4.59 -13.72 -1.03
C TRP A 112 5.11 -13.55 0.41
N VAL A 113 4.31 -12.93 1.30
CA VAL A 113 4.68 -12.65 2.70
C VAL A 113 4.90 -13.94 3.46
N ASP A 114 3.99 -14.88 3.37
CA ASP A 114 4.07 -16.15 4.11
C ASP A 114 5.36 -16.90 3.77
N ARG A 115 5.72 -16.96 2.47
CA ARG A 115 6.97 -17.59 2.02
C ARG A 115 8.22 -16.91 2.57
N ILE A 116 8.20 -15.60 2.69
CA ILE A 116 9.32 -14.83 3.23
C ILE A 116 9.43 -15.04 4.74
N LEU A 117 8.32 -14.93 5.48
CA LEU A 117 8.28 -15.10 6.93
C LEU A 117 8.68 -16.53 7.36
N GLU A 118 8.27 -17.57 6.63
CA GLU A 118 8.70 -18.95 6.87
C GLU A 118 10.21 -19.14 6.78
N ASN A 119 10.87 -18.40 5.88
CA ASN A 119 12.31 -18.51 5.67
C ASN A 119 13.15 -17.61 6.60
N MET A 120 12.54 -16.77 7.43
CA MET A 120 13.25 -15.85 8.33
C MET A 120 13.72 -16.51 9.62
N GLY A 121 13.11 -17.62 10.06
CA GLY A 121 13.46 -18.31 11.30
C GLY A 121 13.41 -17.34 12.51
N ASP A 122 14.48 -17.31 13.31
CA ASP A 122 14.59 -16.48 14.51
C ASP A 122 14.63 -14.94 14.22
N LYS A 123 14.68 -14.54 12.97
CA LYS A 123 14.70 -13.13 12.55
C LYS A 123 13.32 -12.64 12.10
N ARG A 124 12.30 -13.42 12.36
CA ARG A 124 10.93 -13.03 12.04
C ARG A 124 10.50 -11.88 12.97
N PRO A 125 10.03 -10.74 12.44
CA PRO A 125 9.49 -9.65 13.24
C PRO A 125 8.14 -10.05 13.86
N GLU A 126 7.64 -9.24 14.81
CA GLU A 126 6.23 -9.27 15.15
C GLU A 126 5.40 -8.89 13.92
N THR A 127 4.23 -9.50 13.76
CA THR A 127 3.38 -9.29 12.58
C THR A 127 1.95 -8.96 12.96
N LEU A 128 1.32 -8.08 12.17
CA LEU A 128 -0.13 -7.88 12.15
C LEU A 128 -0.65 -8.10 10.72
N ARG A 129 -1.60 -8.99 10.60
CA ARG A 129 -2.30 -9.29 9.35
C ARG A 129 -3.70 -8.67 9.41
N LEU A 130 -4.01 -7.73 8.52
CA LEU A 130 -5.23 -6.93 8.61
C LEU A 130 -6.51 -7.76 8.57
N VAL A 131 -6.55 -8.77 7.71
CA VAL A 131 -7.72 -9.64 7.57
C VAL A 131 -8.01 -10.46 8.83
N ASP A 132 -7.05 -10.59 9.76
CA ASP A 132 -7.22 -11.27 11.05
C ASP A 132 -7.74 -10.33 12.16
N LEU A 133 -7.77 -9.01 11.91
CA LEU A 133 -8.13 -8.00 12.91
C LEU A 133 -9.62 -7.64 12.91
N THR A 134 -10.37 -8.10 11.92
CA THR A 134 -11.79 -7.78 11.76
C THR A 134 -12.52 -8.94 11.07
N GLU A 135 -13.86 -8.94 11.13
CA GLU A 135 -14.65 -9.93 10.39
C GLU A 135 -14.47 -9.75 8.88
N THR A 136 -14.22 -10.84 8.18
CA THR A 136 -14.07 -10.87 6.73
C THR A 136 -15.29 -11.47 6.05
N VAL A 137 -15.50 -11.08 4.77
CA VAL A 137 -16.46 -11.69 3.86
C VAL A 137 -15.73 -12.32 2.69
N ALA A 138 -16.31 -13.32 2.07
CA ALA A 138 -15.72 -13.95 0.89
C ALA A 138 -15.73 -12.98 -0.31
N GLU A 139 -14.74 -13.07 -1.19
CA GLU A 139 -14.79 -12.36 -2.46
C GLU A 139 -16.01 -12.82 -3.27
N GLU A 140 -16.65 -11.89 -4.01
CA GLU A 140 -17.87 -12.17 -4.75
C GLU A 140 -17.77 -11.64 -6.19
N SER A 141 -18.20 -12.45 -7.13
CA SER A 141 -18.48 -12.01 -8.49
C SER A 141 -19.96 -11.79 -8.66
N VAL A 142 -20.38 -10.58 -9.00
CA VAL A 142 -21.78 -10.25 -9.28
C VAL A 142 -22.12 -10.36 -10.77
N GLU A 143 -23.41 -10.37 -11.08
CA GLU A 143 -23.92 -10.49 -12.46
C GLU A 143 -23.23 -9.48 -13.40
N GLY A 144 -22.73 -9.97 -14.52
CA GLY A 144 -22.12 -9.16 -15.57
C GLY A 144 -20.65 -8.88 -15.40
N MET A 145 -20.04 -9.19 -14.25
CA MET A 145 -18.58 -9.14 -14.10
C MET A 145 -17.91 -10.13 -15.05
N MET A 146 -16.72 -9.77 -15.48
CA MET A 146 -15.87 -10.67 -16.23
C MET A 146 -15.27 -11.70 -15.27
N GLU A 147 -15.58 -12.98 -15.48
CA GLU A 147 -14.95 -14.06 -14.71
C GLU A 147 -13.49 -14.19 -15.13
N GLU A 148 -12.59 -14.33 -14.19
CA GLU A 148 -11.20 -14.62 -14.47
C GLU A 148 -11.05 -16.00 -15.11
N LYS A 149 -10.39 -16.03 -16.28
CA LYS A 149 -10.00 -17.27 -16.95
C LYS A 149 -8.73 -17.81 -16.32
N GLY A 150 -8.81 -18.28 -15.11
CA GLY A 150 -7.61 -18.73 -14.44
C GLY A 150 -7.81 -19.91 -13.51
N HIS A 151 -7.20 -21.02 -13.90
CA HIS A 151 -6.91 -22.24 -13.16
C HIS A 151 -8.09 -23.19 -12.89
N ASP A 152 -8.23 -24.16 -13.81
CA ASP A 152 -8.88 -25.47 -13.60
C ASP A 152 -8.24 -26.20 -12.39
N HIS A 153 -8.58 -25.78 -11.18
CA HIS A 153 -8.44 -26.57 -9.98
C HIS A 153 -9.82 -26.73 -9.36
N GLU A 154 -10.54 -27.77 -9.80
CA GLU A 154 -11.76 -28.32 -9.18
C GLU A 154 -11.48 -28.97 -7.82
N GLU A 155 -10.55 -28.49 -7.02
CA GLU A 155 -10.36 -28.95 -5.65
C GLU A 155 -10.59 -27.80 -4.69
N SER A 156 -11.76 -27.83 -4.03
CA SER A 156 -12.15 -27.05 -2.84
C SER A 156 -11.50 -25.65 -2.74
N ARG A 157 -12.06 -24.68 -3.46
CA ARG A 157 -11.85 -23.27 -3.07
C ARG A 157 -12.49 -23.13 -1.69
N GLU A 158 -11.67 -23.08 -0.65
CA GLU A 158 -12.07 -22.33 0.53
C GLU A 158 -12.41 -20.93 0.02
N GLU A 159 -13.59 -20.42 0.37
CA GLU A 159 -14.03 -19.08 -0.06
C GLU A 159 -12.96 -18.09 0.39
N GLU A 160 -12.17 -17.58 -0.55
CA GLU A 160 -11.12 -16.62 -0.26
C GLU A 160 -11.74 -15.34 0.29
N ALA A 161 -11.20 -14.85 1.40
CA ALA A 161 -11.68 -13.61 2.00
C ALA A 161 -11.30 -12.42 1.11
N ASP A 162 -12.24 -11.52 0.87
CA ASP A 162 -11.95 -10.21 0.29
C ASP A 162 -10.96 -9.46 1.20
N GLU A 163 -9.87 -9.01 0.63
CA GLU A 163 -8.76 -8.41 1.39
C GLU A 163 -8.93 -6.93 1.73
N HIS A 164 -9.92 -6.26 1.11
CA HIS A 164 -10.08 -4.81 1.15
C HIS A 164 -10.78 -4.29 2.42
N VAL A 165 -10.46 -4.87 3.56
CA VAL A 165 -11.12 -4.61 4.87
C VAL A 165 -11.10 -3.13 5.27
N TRP A 166 -10.06 -2.39 4.94
CA TRP A 166 -9.92 -0.96 5.27
C TRP A 166 -10.90 -0.05 4.51
N THR A 167 -11.57 -0.56 3.46
CA THR A 167 -12.51 0.26 2.68
C THR A 167 -13.81 0.55 3.44
N SER A 168 -14.13 -0.23 4.48
CA SER A 168 -15.13 0.11 5.47
C SER A 168 -14.54 1.02 6.55
N PRO A 169 -15.08 2.25 6.76
CA PRO A 169 -14.62 3.10 7.86
C PRO A 169 -14.72 2.46 9.24
N VAL A 170 -15.74 1.64 9.51
CA VAL A 170 -15.86 0.92 10.79
C VAL A 170 -14.70 -0.04 10.99
N LYS A 171 -14.39 -0.86 9.97
CA LYS A 171 -13.26 -1.79 10.04
C LYS A 171 -11.91 -1.07 10.07
N ALA A 172 -11.78 0.06 9.39
CA ALA A 172 -10.57 0.89 9.46
C ALA A 172 -10.33 1.44 10.88
N ALA A 173 -11.40 1.77 11.63
CA ALA A 173 -11.28 2.16 13.03
C ALA A 173 -10.83 0.96 13.90
N GLU A 174 -11.44 -0.22 13.75
CA GLU A 174 -11.03 -1.46 14.44
C GLU A 174 -9.55 -1.79 14.19
N ILE A 175 -9.10 -1.69 12.93
CA ILE A 175 -7.72 -1.92 12.54
C ILE A 175 -6.79 -0.89 13.19
N THR A 176 -7.19 0.39 13.23
CA THR A 176 -6.41 1.47 13.86
C THR A 176 -6.20 1.19 15.35
N GLU A 177 -7.26 0.78 16.07
CA GLU A 177 -7.18 0.38 17.47
C GLU A 177 -6.21 -0.80 17.67
N ALA A 178 -6.33 -1.85 16.87
CA ALA A 178 -5.47 -3.04 16.98
C ALA A 178 -3.98 -2.71 16.72
N ILE A 179 -3.69 -1.84 15.74
CA ILE A 179 -2.33 -1.37 15.50
C ILE A 179 -1.80 -0.60 16.71
N ALA A 180 -2.60 0.31 17.28
CA ALA A 180 -2.18 1.09 18.45
C ALA A 180 -1.89 0.23 19.69
N GLN A 181 -2.72 -0.80 19.93
CA GLN A 181 -2.49 -1.77 21.00
C GLN A 181 -1.17 -2.51 20.79
N LYS A 182 -0.88 -2.97 19.57
CA LYS A 182 0.38 -3.65 19.25
C LYS A 182 1.59 -2.71 19.39
N MET A 183 1.49 -1.46 18.96
CA MET A 183 2.54 -0.46 19.14
C MET A 183 2.79 -0.17 20.63
N ALA A 184 1.74 -0.07 21.43
CA ALA A 184 1.84 0.12 22.89
C ALA A 184 2.50 -1.08 23.62
N GLU A 185 2.26 -2.31 23.14
CA GLU A 185 2.94 -3.50 23.65
C GLU A 185 4.45 -3.48 23.36
N LEU A 186 4.84 -3.06 22.15
CA LEU A 186 6.23 -3.06 21.70
C LEU A 186 7.03 -1.86 22.23
N ASP A 187 6.38 -0.74 22.50
CA ASP A 187 6.97 0.47 23.03
C ASP A 187 6.14 1.02 24.22
N PRO A 188 6.23 0.41 25.40
CA PRO A 188 5.45 0.81 26.57
C PRO A 188 5.75 2.24 27.08
N ALA A 189 6.88 2.83 26.68
CA ALA A 189 7.25 4.19 27.09
C ALA A 189 6.35 5.25 26.44
N ASN A 190 5.80 4.97 25.25
CA ASN A 190 4.93 5.87 24.49
C ASN A 190 3.48 5.32 24.38
N ALA A 191 3.12 4.28 25.15
CA ALA A 191 1.85 3.58 25.05
C ALA A 191 0.64 4.51 25.20
N ASP A 192 0.64 5.39 26.21
CA ASP A 192 -0.46 6.31 26.47
C ASP A 192 -0.68 7.29 25.29
N ASP A 193 0.40 7.78 24.67
CA ASP A 193 0.33 8.67 23.52
C ASP A 193 -0.22 7.95 22.30
N TYR A 194 0.22 6.69 22.04
CA TYR A 194 -0.29 5.89 20.92
C TYR A 194 -1.78 5.62 21.04
N LEU A 195 -2.25 5.21 22.21
CA LEU A 195 -3.67 4.93 22.45
C LEU A 195 -4.52 6.21 22.37
N ALA A 196 -4.05 7.34 22.87
CA ALA A 196 -4.76 8.62 22.77
C ALA A 196 -4.84 9.10 21.31
N ASN A 197 -3.73 9.03 20.55
CA ASN A 197 -3.71 9.43 19.14
C ASN A 197 -4.61 8.52 18.28
N ALA A 198 -4.65 7.22 18.57
CA ALA A 198 -5.54 6.28 17.90
C ALA A 198 -7.00 6.68 18.12
N GLN A 199 -7.43 6.92 19.37
CA GLN A 199 -8.79 7.35 19.68
C GLN A 199 -9.18 8.63 18.92
N ASP A 200 -8.27 9.61 18.84
CA ASP A 200 -8.50 10.85 18.09
C ASP A 200 -8.62 10.59 16.57
N TYR A 201 -7.90 9.61 16.04
CA TYR A 201 -7.97 9.25 14.62
C TYR A 201 -9.22 8.43 14.30
N GLU A 202 -9.55 7.45 15.15
CA GLU A 202 -10.78 6.66 15.07
C GLU A 202 -12.02 7.53 15.08
N ALA A 203 -12.06 8.57 15.95
CA ALA A 203 -13.17 9.51 15.99
C ALA A 203 -13.39 10.21 14.63
N LYS A 204 -12.32 10.54 13.89
CA LYS A 204 -12.41 11.12 12.55
C LYS A 204 -12.89 10.11 11.52
N ILE A 205 -12.45 8.86 11.62
CA ILE A 205 -12.88 7.76 10.75
C ILE A 205 -14.37 7.47 10.98
N LEU A 206 -14.82 7.43 12.24
CA LEU A 206 -16.23 7.19 12.58
C LEU A 206 -17.14 8.37 12.22
N ASP A 207 -16.62 9.60 12.18
CA ASP A 207 -17.36 10.74 11.61
C ASP A 207 -17.60 10.58 10.11
N LEU A 208 -16.63 10.01 9.38
CA LEU A 208 -16.84 9.62 7.97
C LEU A 208 -17.91 8.52 7.84
N ASP A 209 -17.87 7.48 8.69
CA ASP A 209 -18.93 6.45 8.72
C ASP A 209 -20.30 7.08 8.88
N ALA A 210 -20.47 7.99 9.84
CA ALA A 210 -21.73 8.66 10.08
C ALA A 210 -22.20 9.47 8.86
N GLN A 211 -21.30 10.14 8.15
CA GLN A 211 -21.62 10.89 6.93
C GLN A 211 -22.01 9.95 5.78
N PHE A 212 -21.30 8.85 5.53
CA PHE A 212 -21.67 7.86 4.52
C PHE A 212 -22.99 7.18 4.84
N ARG A 213 -23.22 6.83 6.11
CA ARG A 213 -24.50 6.26 6.58
C ARG A 213 -25.66 7.22 6.31
N GLN A 214 -25.49 8.51 6.60
CA GLN A 214 -26.49 9.53 6.28
C GLN A 214 -26.75 9.64 4.79
N ILE A 215 -25.73 9.55 3.94
CA ILE A 215 -25.90 9.55 2.48
C ILE A 215 -26.68 8.33 2.05
N ALA A 216 -26.33 7.13 2.52
CA ALA A 216 -27.00 5.88 2.17
C ALA A 216 -28.46 5.82 2.67
N GLU A 217 -28.76 6.33 3.87
CA GLU A 217 -30.12 6.39 4.41
C GLU A 217 -31.05 7.33 3.61
N ASN A 218 -30.50 8.44 3.09
CA ASN A 218 -31.26 9.41 2.28
C ASN A 218 -31.14 9.15 0.77
N ALA A 219 -30.56 8.02 0.38
CA ALA A 219 -30.34 7.67 -1.02
C ALA A 219 -31.66 7.40 -1.76
N GLU A 220 -31.78 7.88 -3.01
CA GLU A 220 -32.90 7.55 -3.90
C GLU A 220 -32.68 6.23 -4.62
N ARG A 221 -31.44 5.81 -4.78
CA ARG A 221 -31.01 4.52 -5.28
C ARG A 221 -29.88 3.96 -4.40
N LYS A 222 -29.74 2.65 -4.38
CA LYS A 222 -28.72 1.98 -3.57
C LYS A 222 -27.81 1.12 -4.44
N ILE A 223 -27.45 1.66 -5.61
CA ILE A 223 -26.63 0.95 -6.60
C ILE A 223 -25.42 1.81 -6.96
N LEU A 224 -24.24 1.21 -6.89
CA LEU A 224 -22.99 1.78 -7.40
C LEU A 224 -22.58 1.06 -8.69
N VAL A 225 -22.04 1.78 -9.66
CA VAL A 225 -21.52 1.20 -10.89
C VAL A 225 -20.07 1.59 -11.10
N PHE A 226 -19.21 0.57 -11.24
CA PHE A 226 -17.80 0.71 -11.50
C PHE A 226 -17.46 0.23 -12.92
N GLY A 227 -16.98 1.13 -13.75
CA GLY A 227 -16.30 0.76 -15.01
C GLY A 227 -14.85 0.40 -14.71
N ASP A 228 -14.63 -0.46 -13.75
CA ASP A 228 -13.34 -0.81 -13.18
C ASP A 228 -13.46 -2.07 -12.30
N ARG A 229 -12.39 -2.40 -11.52
CA ARG A 229 -12.44 -3.34 -10.39
C ARG A 229 -13.32 -2.80 -9.27
N PHE A 230 -13.79 -3.68 -8.41
CA PHE A 230 -14.64 -3.33 -7.27
C PHE A 230 -13.98 -3.69 -5.93
N PRO A 231 -13.05 -2.91 -5.42
CA PRO A 231 -12.33 -3.20 -4.18
C PRO A 231 -13.07 -2.74 -2.92
N ILE A 232 -14.34 -2.32 -3.01
CA ILE A 232 -15.05 -1.69 -1.89
C ILE A 232 -16.26 -2.50 -1.40
N ARG A 233 -16.14 -3.83 -1.41
CA ARG A 233 -17.21 -4.72 -0.97
C ARG A 233 -17.65 -4.44 0.47
N TYR A 234 -16.70 -4.29 1.42
CA TYR A 234 -17.01 -3.98 2.81
C TYR A 234 -17.72 -2.63 2.99
N PHE A 235 -17.40 -1.66 2.15
CA PHE A 235 -18.12 -0.39 2.10
C PHE A 235 -19.55 -0.60 1.63
N ALA A 236 -19.76 -1.29 0.51
CA ALA A 236 -21.08 -1.54 -0.04
C ALA A 236 -21.96 -2.31 0.95
N GLU A 237 -21.46 -3.38 1.54
CA GLU A 237 -22.17 -4.16 2.54
C GLU A 237 -22.52 -3.34 3.79
N GLY A 238 -21.56 -2.58 4.33
CA GLY A 238 -21.74 -1.75 5.53
C GLY A 238 -22.84 -0.69 5.41
N TYR A 239 -23.14 -0.25 4.18
CA TYR A 239 -24.19 0.75 3.90
C TYR A 239 -25.40 0.20 3.17
N GLY A 240 -25.46 -1.12 2.93
CA GLY A 240 -26.56 -1.79 2.25
C GLY A 240 -26.74 -1.31 0.80
N LEU A 241 -25.62 -1.23 0.07
CA LEU A 241 -25.56 -0.82 -1.33
C LEU A 241 -25.31 -2.05 -2.21
N ASP A 242 -26.09 -2.15 -3.28
CA ASP A 242 -25.85 -3.05 -4.39
C ASP A 242 -24.79 -2.45 -5.34
N TYR A 243 -24.19 -3.28 -6.19
CA TYR A 243 -23.20 -2.80 -7.14
C TYR A 243 -23.12 -3.65 -8.41
N PHE A 244 -22.64 -3.00 -9.48
CA PHE A 244 -22.18 -3.65 -10.71
C PHE A 244 -20.79 -3.15 -11.03
N ALA A 245 -19.93 -4.03 -11.53
CA ALA A 245 -18.56 -3.66 -11.87
C ALA A 245 -18.03 -4.47 -13.07
N ALA A 246 -16.94 -3.98 -13.67
CA ALA A 246 -16.31 -4.69 -14.78
C ALA A 246 -15.57 -5.94 -14.30
N PHE A 247 -14.94 -5.87 -13.12
CA PHE A 247 -14.10 -6.93 -12.56
C PHE A 247 -14.27 -7.07 -11.05
N PRO A 248 -13.96 -8.23 -10.47
CA PRO A 248 -13.76 -8.40 -9.02
C PRO A 248 -12.67 -7.47 -8.47
N GLY A 249 -12.59 -7.35 -7.14
CA GLY A 249 -11.68 -6.42 -6.46
C GLY A 249 -10.21 -6.68 -6.73
N CYS A 250 -9.80 -7.95 -6.67
CA CYS A 250 -8.41 -8.40 -6.83
C CYS A 250 -8.02 -8.71 -8.28
N SER A 251 -8.90 -8.50 -9.26
CA SER A 251 -8.62 -8.85 -10.65
C SER A 251 -7.41 -8.14 -11.23
N SER A 252 -6.54 -8.86 -11.89
CA SER A 252 -5.44 -8.33 -12.70
C SER A 252 -5.86 -7.88 -14.11
N GLU A 253 -7.10 -8.17 -14.51
CA GLU A 253 -7.62 -7.84 -15.83
C GLU A 253 -7.86 -6.33 -16.00
N SER A 254 -7.60 -5.83 -17.18
CA SER A 254 -7.72 -4.40 -17.51
C SER A 254 -8.66 -4.09 -18.67
N GLU A 255 -9.08 -5.12 -19.42
CA GLU A 255 -9.95 -5.00 -20.59
C GLU A 255 -11.17 -5.92 -20.44
N PRO A 256 -12.38 -5.38 -20.30
CA PRO A 256 -13.58 -6.19 -20.11
C PRO A 256 -13.98 -6.87 -21.42
N SER A 257 -14.74 -7.95 -21.30
CA SER A 257 -15.39 -8.55 -22.45
C SER A 257 -16.42 -7.60 -23.07
N ALA A 258 -16.72 -7.76 -24.34
CA ALA A 258 -17.78 -6.96 -24.99
C ALA A 258 -19.16 -7.19 -24.33
N SER A 259 -19.41 -8.37 -23.77
CA SER A 259 -20.64 -8.68 -23.03
C SER A 259 -20.69 -7.94 -21.70
N THR A 260 -19.60 -7.88 -20.93
CA THR A 260 -19.50 -7.12 -19.69
C THR A 260 -19.74 -5.62 -19.92
N LEU A 261 -19.11 -5.06 -20.96
CA LEU A 261 -19.30 -3.65 -21.28
C LEU A 261 -20.75 -3.35 -21.70
N ALA A 262 -21.37 -4.20 -22.54
CA ALA A 262 -22.76 -4.06 -22.95
C ALA A 262 -23.71 -4.16 -21.74
N PHE A 263 -23.49 -5.13 -20.85
CA PHE A 263 -24.26 -5.30 -19.63
C PHE A 263 -24.24 -4.05 -18.75
N LEU A 264 -23.03 -3.49 -18.49
CA LEU A 264 -22.90 -2.28 -17.67
C LEU A 264 -23.58 -1.06 -18.31
N ILE A 265 -23.48 -0.90 -19.63
CA ILE A 265 -24.17 0.17 -20.37
C ILE A 265 -25.69 0.03 -20.20
N ASP A 266 -26.23 -1.18 -20.34
CA ASP A 266 -27.66 -1.41 -20.23
C ASP A 266 -28.12 -1.19 -18.79
N LYS A 267 -27.38 -1.65 -17.76
CA LYS A 267 -27.69 -1.39 -16.35
C LYS A 267 -27.69 0.10 -16.00
N VAL A 268 -26.69 0.85 -16.47
CA VAL A 268 -26.63 2.30 -16.26
C VAL A 268 -27.86 3.01 -16.86
N ARG A 269 -28.38 2.54 -18.01
CA ARG A 269 -29.59 3.10 -18.62
C ARG A 269 -30.86 2.68 -17.91
N GLU A 270 -31.00 1.39 -17.57
CA GLU A 270 -32.18 0.82 -16.92
C GLU A 270 -32.41 1.42 -15.54
N GLU A 271 -31.33 1.56 -14.75
CA GLU A 271 -31.40 2.09 -13.38
C GLU A 271 -31.21 3.62 -13.31
N GLU A 272 -31.11 4.30 -14.46
CA GLU A 272 -30.85 5.74 -14.56
C GLU A 272 -29.67 6.21 -13.72
N ILE A 273 -28.58 5.44 -13.71
CA ILE A 273 -27.38 5.69 -12.90
C ILE A 273 -26.69 6.99 -13.36
N PRO A 274 -26.50 7.99 -12.47
CA PRO A 274 -25.91 9.26 -12.85
C PRO A 274 -24.39 9.25 -12.88
N VAL A 275 -23.74 8.34 -12.15
CA VAL A 275 -22.28 8.27 -11.96
C VAL A 275 -21.78 6.87 -12.22
N VAL A 276 -20.71 6.77 -13.00
CA VAL A 276 -19.91 5.55 -13.15
C VAL A 276 -18.52 5.82 -12.59
N PHE A 277 -18.08 4.95 -11.67
CA PHE A 277 -16.80 5.09 -11.00
C PHE A 277 -15.67 4.41 -11.77
N SER A 278 -14.49 4.98 -11.68
CA SER A 278 -13.20 4.31 -11.80
C SER A 278 -12.47 4.43 -10.45
N ILE A 279 -11.47 3.58 -10.20
CA ILE A 279 -10.62 3.71 -9.00
C ILE A 279 -9.40 4.58 -9.30
N GLU A 280 -8.67 4.97 -8.26
CA GLU A 280 -7.37 5.64 -8.39
C GLU A 280 -6.38 4.77 -9.16
N PHE A 281 -5.43 5.37 -9.84
CA PHE A 281 -4.41 4.75 -10.71
C PHE A 281 -4.94 3.97 -11.92
N SER A 282 -6.25 3.81 -12.06
CA SER A 282 -6.85 3.26 -13.26
C SER A 282 -6.81 4.27 -14.43
N ASN A 283 -6.73 3.77 -15.66
CA ASN A 283 -6.83 4.62 -16.84
C ASN A 283 -8.24 5.18 -17.11
N GLY A 284 -9.26 4.63 -16.43
CA GLY A 284 -10.66 5.03 -16.49
C GLY A 284 -11.34 4.89 -17.85
N ASN A 285 -10.74 4.13 -18.78
CA ASN A 285 -11.24 4.01 -20.16
C ASN A 285 -12.60 3.33 -20.24
N ILE A 286 -12.83 2.31 -19.42
CA ILE A 286 -14.09 1.55 -19.37
C ILE A 286 -15.21 2.46 -18.85
N ALA A 287 -14.98 3.11 -17.72
CA ALA A 287 -15.94 4.06 -17.14
C ALA A 287 -16.28 5.18 -18.14
N ARG A 288 -15.27 5.69 -18.85
CA ARG A 288 -15.47 6.70 -19.90
C ARG A 288 -16.33 6.19 -21.05
N ALA A 289 -16.08 4.98 -21.55
CA ALA A 289 -16.87 4.39 -22.65
C ALA A 289 -18.34 4.19 -22.24
N ILE A 290 -18.59 3.76 -20.99
CA ILE A 290 -19.95 3.66 -20.44
C ILE A 290 -20.60 5.04 -20.37
N CYS A 291 -19.92 6.05 -19.84
CA CYS A 291 -20.42 7.42 -19.72
C CYS A 291 -20.73 8.04 -21.09
N GLU A 292 -19.87 7.87 -22.07
CA GLU A 292 -20.11 8.35 -23.45
C GLU A 292 -21.35 7.70 -24.08
N SER A 293 -21.62 6.44 -23.74
CA SER A 293 -22.76 5.68 -24.28
C SER A 293 -24.09 5.99 -23.57
N THR A 294 -24.04 6.45 -22.31
CA THR A 294 -25.23 6.56 -21.45
C THR A 294 -25.56 8.01 -21.07
N GLY A 295 -24.57 8.89 -21.07
CA GLY A 295 -24.67 10.25 -20.56
C GLY A 295 -24.44 10.38 -19.05
N ALA A 296 -24.08 9.30 -18.35
CA ALA A 296 -23.62 9.33 -16.96
C ALA A 296 -22.29 10.10 -16.84
N VAL A 297 -21.94 10.51 -15.62
CA VAL A 297 -20.72 11.24 -15.33
C VAL A 297 -19.68 10.29 -14.73
N GLN A 298 -18.44 10.36 -15.21
CA GLN A 298 -17.35 9.61 -14.59
C GLN A 298 -16.87 10.32 -13.32
N ARG A 299 -16.66 9.55 -12.24
CA ARG A 299 -15.98 9.97 -11.01
C ARG A 299 -14.90 8.97 -10.64
N THR A 300 -13.88 9.44 -9.97
CA THR A 300 -12.88 8.56 -9.32
C THR A 300 -13.32 8.29 -7.90
N TYR A 301 -13.21 7.03 -7.48
CA TYR A 301 -13.35 6.60 -6.09
C TYR A 301 -11.95 6.25 -5.56
N ASN A 302 -11.55 6.83 -4.43
CA ASN A 302 -10.30 6.49 -3.76
C ASN A 302 -10.51 5.23 -2.91
N SER A 303 -9.97 4.11 -3.34
CA SER A 303 -9.96 2.87 -2.55
C SER A 303 -8.91 2.88 -1.44
N CYS A 304 -8.04 3.88 -1.46
CA CYS A 304 -6.95 4.10 -0.52
C CYS A 304 -5.83 3.04 -0.55
N HIS A 305 -5.73 2.18 -1.56
CA HIS A 305 -4.60 1.26 -1.66
C HIS A 305 -3.25 1.97 -1.66
N ASN A 306 -3.17 3.05 -2.40
CA ASN A 306 -1.96 3.86 -2.54
C ASN A 306 -2.31 5.34 -2.77
N VAL A 307 -1.29 6.18 -2.79
CA VAL A 307 -1.38 7.61 -3.07
C VAL A 307 -0.38 8.02 -4.14
N THR A 308 -0.64 9.13 -4.82
CA THR A 308 0.38 9.71 -5.70
C THR A 308 1.53 10.32 -4.89
N LYS A 309 2.67 10.56 -5.54
CA LYS A 309 3.78 11.28 -4.89
C LYS A 309 3.36 12.66 -4.38
N GLU A 310 2.57 13.38 -5.16
CA GLU A 310 2.04 14.69 -4.79
C GLU A 310 1.11 14.61 -3.56
N GLN A 311 0.20 13.63 -3.51
CA GLN A 311 -0.65 13.39 -2.34
C GLN A 311 0.19 13.06 -1.10
N MET A 312 1.21 12.20 -1.24
CA MET A 312 2.12 11.86 -0.14
C MET A 312 2.87 13.10 0.37
N GLU A 313 3.43 13.91 -0.52
CA GLU A 313 4.15 15.15 -0.18
C GLU A 313 3.23 16.20 0.46
N ASN A 314 1.97 16.26 0.05
CA ASN A 314 0.95 17.15 0.62
C ASN A 314 0.34 16.60 1.91
N GLY A 315 0.79 15.46 2.41
CA GLY A 315 0.34 14.89 3.67
C GLY A 315 -1.06 14.27 3.62
N ALA A 316 -1.42 13.66 2.48
CA ALA A 316 -2.67 12.93 2.36
C ALA A 316 -2.82 11.89 3.49
N THR A 317 -4.05 11.71 3.95
CA THR A 317 -4.43 10.74 4.97
C THR A 317 -5.57 9.89 4.47
N TYR A 318 -5.78 8.72 5.06
CA TYR A 318 -6.96 7.90 4.81
C TYR A 318 -8.25 8.72 4.95
N VAL A 319 -8.35 9.51 6.02
CA VAL A 319 -9.50 10.37 6.28
C VAL A 319 -9.71 11.40 5.17
N SER A 320 -8.64 12.03 4.67
CA SER A 320 -8.76 13.01 3.58
C SER A 320 -9.22 12.38 2.27
N LEU A 321 -8.66 11.22 1.90
CA LEU A 321 -9.04 10.50 0.68
C LEU A 321 -10.48 9.98 0.74
N MET A 322 -10.88 9.40 1.86
CA MET A 322 -12.26 8.96 2.06
C MET A 322 -13.26 10.13 2.09
N SER A 323 -12.83 11.31 2.57
CA SER A 323 -13.65 12.53 2.51
C SER A 323 -13.93 12.99 1.08
N GLU A 324 -12.97 12.82 0.15
CA GLU A 324 -13.18 13.12 -1.26
C GLU A 324 -14.24 12.23 -1.89
N ASN A 325 -14.42 10.99 -1.42
CA ASN A 325 -15.46 10.07 -1.90
C ASN A 325 -16.89 10.50 -1.51
N LEU A 326 -17.06 11.28 -0.42
CA LEU A 326 -18.40 11.66 0.07
C LEU A 326 -19.26 12.34 -0.99
N GLU A 327 -18.70 13.30 -1.74
CA GLU A 327 -19.47 14.04 -2.74
C GLU A 327 -19.79 13.15 -3.95
N ALA A 328 -18.84 12.34 -4.41
CA ALA A 328 -19.05 11.43 -5.52
C ALA A 328 -20.10 10.34 -5.21
N VAL A 329 -20.08 9.79 -3.98
CA VAL A 329 -21.09 8.82 -3.52
C VAL A 329 -22.45 9.49 -3.36
N ARG A 330 -22.51 10.71 -2.84
CA ARG A 330 -23.76 11.48 -2.75
C ARG A 330 -24.36 11.74 -4.14
N GLU A 331 -23.55 12.11 -5.14
CA GLU A 331 -23.99 12.30 -6.51
C GLU A 331 -24.49 10.98 -7.12
N ALA A 332 -23.79 9.88 -6.87
CA ALA A 332 -24.14 8.56 -7.39
C ALA A 332 -25.48 8.04 -6.83
N LEU A 333 -25.72 8.22 -5.54
CA LEU A 333 -26.90 7.71 -4.85
C LEU A 333 -28.09 8.70 -4.85
N GLY A 334 -27.84 9.97 -5.20
CA GLY A 334 -28.86 11.03 -5.25
C GLY A 334 -29.63 11.11 -6.57
N LYS A 335 -30.43 12.15 -6.72
CA LYS A 335 -31.12 12.47 -7.99
C LYS A 335 -30.08 12.82 -9.04
N GLY A 336 -30.05 12.08 -10.15
CA GLY A 336 -29.34 12.50 -11.33
C GLY A 336 -29.74 13.93 -11.69
N ALA A 337 -28.73 14.77 -11.96
CA ALA A 337 -29.04 16.13 -12.45
C ALA A 337 -29.93 16.01 -13.69
N LYS A 338 -31.19 16.38 -13.58
CA LYS A 338 -32.04 16.52 -14.77
C LYS A 338 -31.41 17.57 -15.66
N LYS A 339 -30.86 17.13 -16.81
CA LYS A 339 -30.42 18.01 -17.89
C LYS A 339 -31.56 18.83 -18.43
#